data_97fcc3fe048fb81df00e9925e0adb083
#
_entry.id   97fcc3fe048fb81df00e9925e0adb083
#
_cell.length_a   1.000
_cell.length_b   1.000
_cell.length_c   1.000
_cell.angle_alpha   90.00
_cell.angle_beta   90.00
_cell.angle_gamma   90.00
#
_symmetry.space_group_name_H-M   'P 1'
#
loop_
_entity.id
_entity.type
_entity.pdbx_description
1 polymer ?
#
loop_
_entity_poly.entity_id
_entity_poly.type
_entity_poly.pdbx_seq_one_letter_code
_entity_poly.pdbx_strand_id
1 'polypeptide(L)'
;MGWCRGLKVQYINGQETEENIKTAFLELIQEKDIDDITISDIARKACIDRTTFYRHSLSIDDLVTSMTQEMIYEMQSVIMQTRKPAITAFPNVVWWLTTELSETPGREIMQSKYWYKMCEMIEEAYLLSCSADKRIWKHPDMEPRMMVRARYLIGGTLYSLAAMLSERFQGDEEDLVIVLMEEATRLERDVQKLCE
;
A
#
# COMPACT_ATOMS: atom_id res chain seq x y z
N MET A 1 19.55 -23.93 -18.15
CA MET A 1 20.15 -24.62 -17.00
C MET A 1 21.55 -24.05 -16.75
N GLY A 2 21.72 -23.02 -15.91
CA GLY A 2 23.04 -22.44 -15.75
C GLY A 2 23.26 -21.29 -14.78
N TRP A 3 22.25 -20.82 -14.04
CA TRP A 3 22.39 -19.60 -13.24
C TRP A 3 22.61 -19.81 -11.74
N CYS A 4 22.39 -20.99 -11.19
CA CYS A 4 22.56 -21.24 -9.74
C CYS A 4 23.86 -22.00 -9.37
N ARG A 5 24.86 -22.09 -10.25
CA ARG A 5 26.12 -22.74 -9.94
C ARG A 5 27.17 -21.72 -9.50
N GLY A 6 27.19 -21.38 -8.22
CA GLY A 6 28.30 -20.57 -7.67
C GLY A 6 28.06 -19.83 -6.37
N LEU A 7 26.84 -19.77 -5.87
CA LEU A 7 26.60 -19.23 -4.55
C LEU A 7 26.77 -20.32 -3.49
N LYS A 8 27.84 -20.25 -2.70
CA LYS A 8 27.93 -20.96 -1.42
C LYS A 8 26.60 -20.75 -0.71
N VAL A 9 26.04 -21.84 -0.17
CA VAL A 9 24.91 -21.78 0.77
C VAL A 9 25.39 -20.94 1.97
N GLN A 10 25.33 -19.61 1.84
CA GLN A 10 25.36 -18.73 2.98
C GLN A 10 24.03 -19.01 3.70
N TYR A 11 24.06 -19.16 4.99
CA TYR A 11 22.88 -19.13 5.86
C TYR A 11 22.24 -17.75 5.67
N ILE A 12 21.33 -17.64 4.72
CA ILE A 12 20.58 -16.44 4.44
C ILE A 12 19.69 -16.27 5.69
N ASN A 13 19.86 -15.15 6.36
CA ASN A 13 19.05 -14.80 7.53
C ASN A 13 17.57 -14.82 7.10
N GLY A 14 16.66 -15.26 7.96
CA GLY A 14 15.23 -15.38 7.59
C GLY A 14 14.64 -14.12 6.96
N GLN A 15 15.06 -12.94 7.41
CA GLN A 15 14.68 -11.65 6.81
C GLN A 15 15.17 -11.47 5.36
N GLU A 16 16.42 -11.84 5.08
CA GLU A 16 16.98 -11.76 3.72
C GLU A 16 16.23 -12.70 2.76
N THR A 17 15.80 -13.87 3.24
CA THR A 17 15.00 -14.80 2.45
C THR A 17 13.61 -14.22 2.12
N GLU A 18 12.98 -13.56 3.09
CA GLU A 18 11.69 -12.92 2.90
C GLU A 18 11.75 -11.78 1.89
N GLU A 19 12.75 -10.92 1.99
CA GLU A 19 13.00 -9.85 1.02
C GLU A 19 13.28 -10.40 -0.39
N ASN A 20 14.03 -11.50 -0.49
CA ASN A 20 14.27 -12.16 -1.78
C ASN A 20 12.98 -12.73 -2.39
N ILE A 21 12.05 -13.25 -1.57
CA ILE A 21 10.74 -13.72 -2.02
C ILE A 21 9.91 -12.57 -2.55
N LYS A 22 9.82 -11.45 -1.84
CA LYS A 22 9.09 -10.24 -2.24
C LYS A 22 9.65 -9.67 -3.54
N THR A 23 10.96 -9.48 -3.60
CA THR A 23 11.65 -8.99 -4.81
C THR A 23 11.39 -9.90 -6.01
N ALA A 24 11.53 -11.21 -5.84
CA ALA A 24 11.25 -12.17 -6.91
C ALA A 24 9.80 -12.13 -7.39
N PHE A 25 8.85 -11.93 -6.49
CA PHE A 25 7.43 -11.75 -6.84
C PHE A 25 7.20 -10.46 -7.63
N LEU A 26 7.73 -9.32 -7.16
CA LEU A 26 7.60 -8.03 -7.84
C LEU A 26 8.26 -8.03 -9.23
N GLU A 27 9.40 -8.69 -9.40
CA GLU A 27 10.02 -8.86 -10.71
C GLU A 27 9.18 -9.75 -11.65
N LEU A 28 8.57 -10.82 -11.12
CA LEU A 28 7.72 -11.71 -11.92
C LEU A 28 6.43 -11.03 -12.40
N ILE A 29 5.85 -10.14 -11.61
CA ILE A 29 4.68 -9.35 -12.01
C ILE A 29 4.97 -8.50 -13.26
N GLN A 30 6.20 -8.01 -13.43
CA GLN A 30 6.61 -7.25 -14.61
C GLN A 30 6.86 -8.14 -15.85
N GLU A 31 7.10 -9.43 -15.64
CA GLU A 31 7.45 -10.37 -16.71
C GLU A 31 6.24 -11.11 -17.28
N LYS A 32 5.17 -11.30 -16.47
CA LYS A 32 3.98 -12.07 -16.85
C LYS A 32 2.75 -11.69 -16.02
N ASP A 33 1.60 -12.10 -16.53
CA ASP A 33 0.34 -11.92 -15.81
C ASP A 33 0.43 -12.48 -14.38
N ILE A 34 -0.03 -11.68 -13.42
CA ILE A 34 0.01 -12.02 -12.00
C ILE A 34 -0.81 -13.30 -11.69
N ASP A 35 -1.85 -13.57 -12.47
CA ASP A 35 -2.69 -14.76 -12.31
C ASP A 35 -1.98 -16.05 -12.77
N ASP A 36 -0.93 -15.93 -13.58
CA ASP A 36 -0.09 -17.03 -14.06
C ASP A 36 1.15 -17.26 -13.18
N ILE A 37 1.37 -16.43 -12.15
CA ILE A 37 2.50 -16.60 -11.24
C ILE A 37 2.22 -17.76 -10.28
N THR A 38 3.17 -18.69 -10.21
CA THR A 38 3.12 -19.83 -9.29
C THR A 38 4.17 -19.71 -8.19
N ILE A 39 3.94 -20.39 -7.06
CA ILE A 39 4.95 -20.50 -5.98
C ILE A 39 6.26 -21.09 -6.51
N SER A 40 6.19 -21.98 -7.50
CA SER A 40 7.38 -22.55 -8.13
C SER A 40 8.18 -21.53 -8.92
N ASP A 41 7.52 -20.55 -9.54
CA ASP A 41 8.19 -19.46 -10.24
C ASP A 41 8.91 -18.53 -9.25
N ILE A 42 8.22 -18.14 -8.17
CA ILE A 42 8.77 -17.30 -7.12
C ILE A 42 9.99 -17.99 -6.48
N ALA A 43 9.84 -19.25 -6.06
CA ALA A 43 10.92 -20.01 -5.43
C ALA A 43 12.13 -20.13 -6.34
N ARG A 44 11.92 -20.43 -7.64
CA ARG A 44 12.99 -20.50 -8.64
C ARG A 44 13.71 -19.17 -8.81
N LYS A 45 12.95 -18.06 -8.89
CA LYS A 45 13.50 -16.72 -9.07
C LYS A 45 14.24 -16.21 -7.83
N ALA A 46 13.71 -16.51 -6.64
CA ALA A 46 14.35 -16.21 -5.36
C ALA A 46 15.53 -17.16 -5.02
N CYS A 47 15.85 -18.13 -5.89
CA CYS A 47 16.88 -19.15 -5.66
C CYS A 47 16.68 -19.96 -4.36
N ILE A 48 15.44 -20.29 -4.01
CA ILE A 48 15.06 -21.10 -2.84
C ILE A 48 14.27 -22.35 -3.29
N ASP A 49 14.10 -23.29 -2.39
CA ASP A 49 13.16 -24.41 -2.61
C ASP A 49 11.73 -24.03 -2.14
N ARG A 50 10.72 -24.77 -2.62
CA ARG A 50 9.32 -24.53 -2.26
C ARG A 50 9.05 -24.69 -0.75
N THR A 51 9.79 -25.56 -0.08
CA THR A 51 9.64 -25.76 1.37
C THR A 51 10.09 -24.52 2.11
N THR A 52 11.15 -23.88 1.63
CA THR A 52 11.61 -22.58 2.17
C THR A 52 10.56 -21.48 1.95
N PHE A 53 9.94 -21.41 0.75
CA PHE A 53 8.82 -20.48 0.52
C PHE A 53 7.70 -20.69 1.56
N TYR A 54 7.24 -21.95 1.75
CA TYR A 54 6.15 -22.26 2.67
C TYR A 54 6.45 -21.99 4.16
N ARG A 55 7.72 -21.80 4.51
CA ARG A 55 8.08 -21.32 5.86
C ARG A 55 7.86 -19.82 6.06
N HIS A 56 7.77 -19.04 4.98
CA HIS A 56 7.58 -17.59 5.00
C HIS A 56 6.15 -17.18 4.63
N SER A 57 5.53 -17.87 3.68
CA SER A 57 4.18 -17.57 3.20
C SER A 57 3.44 -18.83 2.82
N LEU A 58 2.19 -18.96 3.24
CA LEU A 58 1.35 -20.13 2.97
C LEU A 58 0.85 -20.16 1.51
N SER A 59 0.73 -18.99 0.89
CA SER A 59 0.23 -18.80 -0.47
C SER A 59 0.73 -17.47 -1.03
N ILE A 60 0.44 -17.19 -2.31
CA ILE A 60 0.68 -15.87 -2.91
C ILE A 60 -0.25 -14.83 -2.29
N ASP A 61 -1.50 -15.18 -1.97
CA ASP A 61 -2.42 -14.30 -1.23
C ASP A 61 -1.87 -13.90 0.14
N ASP A 62 -1.21 -14.82 0.83
CA ASP A 62 -0.57 -14.57 2.12
C ASP A 62 0.64 -13.65 1.96
N LEU A 63 1.46 -13.87 0.93
CA LEU A 63 2.58 -13.00 0.58
C LEU A 63 2.11 -11.56 0.30
N VAL A 64 1.09 -11.39 -0.55
CA VAL A 64 0.53 -10.06 -0.86
C VAL A 64 -0.08 -9.41 0.39
N THR A 65 -0.73 -10.20 1.24
CA THR A 65 -1.28 -9.70 2.52
C THR A 65 -0.16 -9.19 3.44
N SER A 66 0.96 -9.92 3.55
CA SER A 66 2.13 -9.49 4.33
C SER A 66 2.75 -8.21 3.77
N MET A 67 2.94 -8.11 2.46
CA MET A 67 3.45 -6.90 1.79
C MET A 67 2.51 -5.70 2.03
N THR A 68 1.20 -5.90 1.93
CA THR A 68 0.22 -4.84 2.22
C THR A 68 0.28 -4.41 3.69
N GLN A 69 0.50 -5.34 4.61
CA GLN A 69 0.66 -5.01 6.03
C GLN A 69 1.90 -4.15 6.30
N GLU A 70 2.99 -4.37 5.59
CA GLU A 70 4.19 -3.51 5.66
C GLU A 70 3.88 -2.10 5.16
N MET A 71 3.21 -1.96 4.01
CA MET A 71 2.73 -0.65 3.52
C MET A 71 1.86 0.07 4.56
N ILE A 72 0.99 -0.67 5.25
CA ILE A 72 0.16 -0.10 6.33
C ILE A 72 1.01 0.41 7.48
N TYR A 73 2.04 -0.33 7.90
CA TYR A 73 2.97 0.14 8.95
C TYR A 73 3.71 1.40 8.54
N GLU A 74 4.14 1.50 7.29
CA GLU A 74 4.79 2.70 6.76
C GLU A 74 3.82 3.89 6.71
N MET A 75 2.60 3.70 6.22
CA MET A 75 1.55 4.71 6.26
C MET A 75 1.31 5.22 7.69
N GLN A 76 1.21 4.32 8.66
CA GLN A 76 1.05 4.69 10.07
C GLN A 76 2.25 5.46 10.60
N SER A 77 3.46 5.10 10.19
CA SER A 77 4.69 5.83 10.52
C SER A 77 4.66 7.24 9.96
N VAL A 78 4.24 7.43 8.70
CA VAL A 78 4.04 8.75 8.09
C VAL A 78 3.07 9.59 8.92
N ILE A 79 1.92 9.03 9.31
CA ILE A 79 0.93 9.70 10.16
C ILE A 79 1.56 10.12 11.50
N MET A 80 2.28 9.22 12.16
CA MET A 80 2.90 9.49 13.46
C MET A 80 3.98 10.58 13.39
N GLN A 81 4.78 10.61 12.33
CA GLN A 81 5.84 11.61 12.12
C GLN A 81 5.28 13.04 12.01
N THR A 82 4.06 13.20 11.49
CA THR A 82 3.44 14.55 11.41
C THR A 82 3.11 15.14 12.77
N ARG A 83 2.98 14.34 13.82
CA ARG A 83 2.46 14.70 15.14
C ARG A 83 1.06 15.34 15.11
N LYS A 84 0.43 15.33 13.95
CA LYS A 84 -0.95 15.80 13.74
C LYS A 84 -1.94 14.64 14.00
N PRO A 85 -3.22 14.95 14.21
CA PRO A 85 -4.27 13.94 14.16
C PRO A 85 -4.27 13.20 12.81
N ALA A 86 -4.54 11.89 12.81
CA ALA A 86 -4.46 11.07 11.61
C ALA A 86 -5.26 11.63 10.42
N ILE A 87 -6.47 12.15 10.69
CA ILE A 87 -7.32 12.74 9.64
C ILE A 87 -6.71 14.03 9.05
N THR A 88 -5.96 14.82 9.82
CA THR A 88 -5.27 16.02 9.35
C THR A 88 -3.90 15.73 8.76
N ALA A 89 -3.40 14.50 8.92
CA ALA A 89 -2.20 14.02 8.27
C ALA A 89 -2.48 13.47 6.84
N PHE A 90 -3.73 13.51 6.37
CA PHE A 90 -4.13 12.96 5.08
C PHE A 90 -3.31 13.47 3.89
N PRO A 91 -2.93 14.76 3.76
CA PRO A 91 -2.04 15.21 2.70
C PRO A 91 -0.71 14.45 2.65
N ASN A 92 -0.15 14.13 3.81
CA ASN A 92 1.10 13.35 3.90
C ASN A 92 0.88 11.90 3.48
N VAL A 93 -0.27 11.32 3.81
CA VAL A 93 -0.65 9.97 3.35
C VAL A 93 -0.83 9.94 1.84
N VAL A 94 -1.49 10.93 1.24
CA VAL A 94 -1.64 11.05 -0.22
C VAL A 94 -0.28 11.13 -0.89
N TRP A 95 0.59 12.03 -0.43
CA TRP A 95 1.94 12.18 -0.96
C TRP A 95 2.73 10.87 -0.89
N TRP A 96 2.70 10.19 0.25
CA TRP A 96 3.37 8.91 0.42
C TRP A 96 2.80 7.83 -0.52
N LEU A 97 1.46 7.69 -0.60
CA LEU A 97 0.82 6.72 -1.51
C LEU A 97 1.21 6.97 -2.97
N THR A 98 1.22 8.22 -3.42
CA THR A 98 1.59 8.55 -4.80
C THR A 98 3.03 8.20 -5.09
N THR A 99 3.95 8.46 -4.16
CA THR A 99 5.37 8.11 -4.30
C THR A 99 5.59 6.61 -4.31
N GLU A 100 5.05 5.91 -3.31
CA GLU A 100 5.23 4.47 -3.13
C GLU A 100 4.71 3.67 -4.31
N LEU A 101 3.49 3.99 -4.76
CA LEU A 101 2.86 3.29 -5.89
C LEU A 101 3.46 3.65 -7.25
N SER A 102 4.19 4.76 -7.36
CA SER A 102 4.93 5.12 -8.59
C SER A 102 6.27 4.39 -8.71
N GLU A 103 6.89 4.02 -7.59
CA GLU A 103 8.19 3.35 -7.56
C GLU A 103 8.08 1.81 -7.65
N THR A 104 6.95 1.25 -7.25
CA THR A 104 6.68 -0.19 -7.33
C THR A 104 6.10 -0.58 -8.69
N PRO A 105 5.98 -1.87 -9.07
CA PRO A 105 5.17 -2.32 -10.21
C PRO A 105 3.67 -2.12 -9.94
N GLY A 106 3.31 -0.87 -9.59
CA GLY A 106 2.00 -0.48 -9.12
C GLY A 106 0.91 -0.71 -10.15
N ARG A 107 1.22 -0.49 -11.44
CA ARG A 107 0.27 -0.71 -12.55
C ARG A 107 -0.22 -2.15 -12.59
N GLU A 108 0.69 -3.10 -12.54
CA GLU A 108 0.41 -4.54 -12.61
C GLU A 108 -0.38 -5.00 -11.38
N ILE A 109 -0.01 -4.51 -10.21
CA ILE A 109 -0.72 -4.80 -8.95
C ILE A 109 -2.14 -4.23 -9.00
N MET A 110 -2.34 -2.99 -9.47
CA MET A 110 -3.65 -2.33 -9.54
C MET A 110 -4.59 -2.97 -10.56
N GLN A 111 -4.06 -3.64 -11.59
CA GLN A 111 -4.86 -4.40 -12.54
C GLN A 111 -5.16 -5.83 -12.07
N SER A 112 -4.55 -6.26 -10.98
CA SER A 112 -4.67 -7.61 -10.45
C SER A 112 -5.91 -7.80 -9.56
N LYS A 113 -6.25 -9.08 -9.34
CA LYS A 113 -7.27 -9.49 -8.36
C LYS A 113 -6.95 -9.07 -6.92
N TYR A 114 -5.68 -8.77 -6.62
CA TYR A 114 -5.24 -8.41 -5.27
C TYR A 114 -5.52 -6.95 -4.91
N TRP A 115 -5.68 -6.07 -5.92
CA TRP A 115 -5.84 -4.63 -5.70
C TRP A 115 -7.02 -4.29 -4.78
N TYR A 116 -8.17 -4.93 -5.01
CA TYR A 116 -9.35 -4.66 -4.19
C TYR A 116 -9.10 -4.96 -2.71
N LYS A 117 -8.49 -6.11 -2.42
CA LYS A 117 -8.15 -6.52 -1.05
C LYS A 117 -7.14 -5.58 -0.40
N MET A 118 -6.13 -5.15 -1.16
CA MET A 118 -5.14 -4.18 -0.68
C MET A 118 -5.79 -2.84 -0.33
N CYS A 119 -6.67 -2.33 -1.19
CA CYS A 119 -7.43 -1.10 -0.93
C CYS A 119 -8.26 -1.21 0.34
N GLU A 120 -8.99 -2.30 0.52
CA GLU A 120 -9.82 -2.55 1.70
C GLU A 120 -8.96 -2.54 2.99
N MET A 121 -7.82 -3.21 2.98
CA MET A 121 -6.90 -3.25 4.11
C MET A 121 -6.31 -1.86 4.43
N ILE A 122 -5.88 -1.10 3.43
CA ILE A 122 -5.30 0.24 3.59
C ILE A 122 -6.38 1.22 4.10
N GLU A 123 -7.58 1.17 3.52
CA GLU A 123 -8.71 1.98 3.94
C GLU A 123 -9.06 1.72 5.41
N GLU A 124 -9.23 0.45 5.78
CA GLU A 124 -9.58 0.08 7.15
C GLU A 124 -8.50 0.53 8.14
N ALA A 125 -7.23 0.31 7.84
CA ALA A 125 -6.11 0.74 8.70
C ALA A 125 -6.05 2.26 8.87
N TYR A 126 -6.30 3.04 7.80
CA TYR A 126 -6.38 4.49 7.88
C TYR A 126 -7.55 4.95 8.76
N LEU A 127 -8.73 4.37 8.58
CA LEU A 127 -9.91 4.69 9.36
C LEU A 127 -9.74 4.33 10.85
N LEU A 128 -9.08 3.21 11.14
CA LEU A 128 -8.72 2.83 12.52
C LEU A 128 -7.76 3.87 13.13
N SER A 129 -6.78 4.34 12.37
CA SER A 129 -5.86 5.39 12.83
C SER A 129 -6.59 6.69 13.11
N CYS A 130 -7.59 7.06 12.29
CA CYS A 130 -8.44 8.22 12.53
C CYS A 130 -9.32 8.05 13.78
N SER A 131 -9.96 6.90 13.97
CA SER A 131 -10.89 6.66 15.09
C SER A 131 -10.16 6.53 16.44
N ALA A 132 -8.94 6.04 16.45
CA ALA A 132 -8.11 5.91 17.65
C ALA A 132 -7.62 7.27 18.19
N ASP A 133 -7.64 8.31 17.36
CA ASP A 133 -7.09 9.62 17.72
C ASP A 133 -8.09 10.50 18.46
N LYS A 134 -8.07 10.43 19.78
CA LYS A 134 -8.99 11.17 20.65
C LYS A 134 -8.78 12.71 20.66
N ARG A 135 -7.74 13.21 20.02
CA ARG A 135 -7.45 14.66 20.00
C ARG A 135 -8.50 15.48 19.25
N ILE A 136 -9.19 14.85 18.29
CA ILE A 136 -10.18 15.50 17.43
C ILE A 136 -11.60 15.32 17.97
N TRP A 137 -11.88 14.27 18.72
CA TRP A 137 -13.24 13.88 19.11
C TRP A 137 -13.73 14.63 20.34
N LYS A 138 -13.69 15.97 20.29
CA LYS A 138 -14.28 16.83 21.34
C LYS A 138 -15.83 16.81 21.32
N HIS A 139 -16.39 16.50 20.16
CA HIS A 139 -17.84 16.46 19.92
C HIS A 139 -18.27 15.09 19.38
N PRO A 140 -18.95 14.24 20.15
CA PRO A 140 -19.36 12.88 19.72
C PRO A 140 -20.18 12.85 18.42
N ASP A 141 -20.98 13.91 18.17
CA ASP A 141 -21.83 14.00 16.97
C ASP A 141 -21.03 14.26 15.67
N MET A 142 -19.78 14.67 15.80
CA MET A 142 -18.91 14.96 14.66
C MET A 142 -18.19 13.73 14.13
N GLU A 143 -17.94 12.73 14.99
CA GLU A 143 -17.21 11.52 14.64
C GLU A 143 -17.77 10.80 13.40
N PRO A 144 -19.07 10.49 13.27
CA PRO A 144 -19.61 9.81 12.12
C PRO A 144 -19.42 10.57 10.81
N ARG A 145 -19.58 11.89 10.83
CA ARG A 145 -19.42 12.74 9.63
C ARG A 145 -17.97 12.78 9.16
N MET A 146 -17.04 12.86 10.10
CA MET A 146 -15.61 12.88 9.79
C MET A 146 -15.14 11.53 9.27
N MET A 147 -15.65 10.42 9.84
CA MET A 147 -15.34 9.07 9.35
C MET A 147 -15.85 8.83 7.94
N VAL A 148 -17.05 9.32 7.59
CA VAL A 148 -17.57 9.26 6.21
C VAL A 148 -16.68 10.05 5.25
N ARG A 149 -16.22 11.25 5.65
CA ARG A 149 -15.29 12.04 4.84
C ARG A 149 -13.94 11.36 4.67
N ALA A 150 -13.36 10.83 5.75
CA ALA A 150 -12.10 10.10 5.72
C ALA A 150 -12.19 8.90 4.77
N ARG A 151 -13.27 8.12 4.84
CA ARG A 151 -13.54 6.99 3.96
C ARG A 151 -13.65 7.42 2.49
N TYR A 152 -14.42 8.46 2.22
CA TYR A 152 -14.58 9.00 0.87
C TYR A 152 -13.23 9.44 0.28
N LEU A 153 -12.40 10.11 1.06
CA LEU A 153 -11.12 10.62 0.60
C LEU A 153 -10.10 9.51 0.38
N ILE A 154 -9.93 8.58 1.32
CA ILE A 154 -8.96 7.49 1.13
C ILE A 154 -9.40 6.57 -0.03
N GLY A 155 -10.67 6.19 -0.09
CA GLY A 155 -11.19 5.37 -1.17
C GLY A 155 -11.12 6.08 -2.52
N GLY A 156 -11.47 7.37 -2.57
CA GLY A 156 -11.34 8.20 -3.77
C GLY A 156 -9.89 8.32 -4.24
N THR A 157 -8.94 8.48 -3.31
CA THR A 157 -7.50 8.53 -3.61
C THR A 157 -7.02 7.22 -4.22
N LEU A 158 -7.31 6.08 -3.57
CA LEU A 158 -6.90 4.76 -4.06
C LEU A 158 -7.49 4.44 -5.44
N TYR A 159 -8.78 4.77 -5.65
CA TYR A 159 -9.43 4.60 -6.96
C TYR A 159 -8.82 5.50 -8.03
N SER A 160 -8.54 6.76 -7.71
CA SER A 160 -7.95 7.72 -8.65
C SER A 160 -6.54 7.32 -9.06
N LEU A 161 -5.73 6.84 -8.10
CA LEU A 161 -4.40 6.30 -8.37
C LEU A 161 -4.46 5.07 -9.28
N ALA A 162 -5.40 4.15 -9.03
CA ALA A 162 -5.59 2.99 -9.90
C ALA A 162 -6.03 3.40 -11.32
N ALA A 163 -6.91 4.39 -11.45
CA ALA A 163 -7.34 4.90 -12.75
C ALA A 163 -6.17 5.54 -13.53
N MET A 164 -5.32 6.31 -12.84
CA MET A 164 -4.13 6.94 -13.38
C MET A 164 -3.17 5.92 -13.98
N LEU A 165 -2.80 4.90 -13.19
CA LEU A 165 -1.82 3.90 -13.60
C LEU A 165 -2.38 2.84 -14.57
N SER A 166 -3.70 2.73 -14.74
CA SER A 166 -4.36 1.73 -15.61
C SER A 166 -4.67 2.21 -17.03
N GLU A 167 -4.09 3.31 -17.51
CA GLU A 167 -4.36 3.92 -18.83
C GLU A 167 -5.83 4.39 -19.05
N ARG A 168 -6.67 4.27 -18.04
CA ARG A 168 -8.07 4.74 -18.08
C ARG A 168 -8.18 6.24 -17.82
N PHE A 169 -7.12 6.83 -17.31
CA PHE A 169 -7.03 8.26 -17.06
C PHE A 169 -6.45 8.96 -18.30
N GLN A 170 -7.17 9.95 -18.83
CA GLN A 170 -6.76 10.74 -20.01
C GLN A 170 -6.23 12.12 -19.61
N GLY A 171 -5.65 12.26 -18.42
CA GLY A 171 -5.10 13.50 -17.90
C GLY A 171 -3.61 13.40 -17.61
N ASP A 172 -3.01 14.52 -17.19
CA ASP A 172 -1.65 14.55 -16.70
C ASP A 172 -1.60 13.96 -15.29
N GLU A 173 -0.63 13.09 -15.02
CA GLU A 173 -0.42 12.48 -13.71
C GLU A 173 -0.14 13.53 -12.63
N GLU A 174 0.60 14.59 -13.01
CA GLU A 174 0.89 15.71 -12.10
C GLU A 174 -0.40 16.45 -11.71
N ASP A 175 -1.32 16.69 -12.64
CA ASP A 175 -2.60 17.34 -12.38
C ASP A 175 -3.45 16.53 -11.40
N LEU A 176 -3.47 15.20 -11.52
CA LEU A 176 -4.21 14.35 -10.59
C LEU A 176 -3.65 14.43 -9.16
N VAL A 177 -2.32 14.35 -9.03
CA VAL A 177 -1.66 14.48 -7.72
C VAL A 177 -1.98 15.83 -7.10
N ILE A 178 -1.93 16.91 -7.88
CA ILE A 178 -2.29 18.26 -7.42
C ILE A 178 -3.73 18.29 -6.91
N VAL A 179 -4.70 17.77 -7.65
CA VAL A 179 -6.11 17.73 -7.23
C VAL A 179 -6.29 16.92 -5.95
N LEU A 180 -5.65 15.75 -5.84
CA LEU A 180 -5.71 14.93 -4.62
C LEU A 180 -5.14 15.67 -3.40
N MET A 181 -4.04 16.39 -3.59
CA MET A 181 -3.40 17.20 -2.54
C MET A 181 -4.24 18.41 -2.14
N GLU A 182 -4.92 19.05 -3.09
CA GLU A 182 -5.85 20.16 -2.82
C GLU A 182 -7.03 19.70 -1.97
N GLU A 183 -7.66 18.58 -2.33
CA GLU A 183 -8.79 18.01 -1.56
C GLU A 183 -8.35 17.54 -0.17
N ALA A 184 -7.17 16.93 -0.06
CA ALA A 184 -6.59 16.54 1.22
C ALA A 184 -6.33 17.75 2.12
N THR A 185 -5.77 18.84 1.58
CA THR A 185 -5.52 20.09 2.30
C THR A 185 -6.83 20.81 2.68
N ARG A 186 -7.86 20.67 1.85
CA ARG A 186 -9.19 21.20 2.16
C ARG A 186 -9.80 20.50 3.38
N LEU A 187 -9.67 19.17 3.43
CA LEU A 187 -10.10 18.40 4.60
C LEU A 187 -9.35 18.85 5.87
N GLU A 188 -8.03 18.99 5.80
CA GLU A 188 -7.23 19.44 6.95
C GLU A 188 -7.76 20.78 7.49
N ARG A 189 -8.00 21.75 6.62
CA ARG A 189 -8.56 23.07 7.00
C ARG A 189 -9.96 22.99 7.61
N ASP A 190 -10.81 22.12 7.06
CA ASP A 190 -12.18 21.95 7.58
C ASP A 190 -12.15 21.31 8.97
N VAL A 191 -11.24 20.34 9.18
CA VAL A 191 -11.06 19.73 10.51
C VAL A 191 -10.52 20.73 11.52
N GLN A 192 -9.53 21.55 11.15
CA GLN A 192 -8.97 22.57 12.04
C GLN A 192 -10.04 23.55 12.52
N LYS A 193 -10.90 24.04 11.63
CA LYS A 193 -12.03 24.93 11.98
C LYS A 193 -13.04 24.31 12.95
N LEU A 194 -13.15 22.98 12.94
CA LEU A 194 -14.07 22.25 13.83
C LEU A 194 -13.44 21.97 15.20
N CYS A 195 -12.11 22.11 15.31
CA CYS A 195 -11.38 21.94 16.56
C CYS A 195 -11.19 23.26 17.34
N GLU A 196 -11.43 24.40 16.72
CA GLU A 196 -11.45 25.74 17.34
C GLU A 196 -12.81 25.98 18.02
#